data_137972b66791e32bafa3dfd16e06a146
#
_entry.id   137972b66791e32bafa3dfd16e06a146
#
_cell.length_a   1.000
_cell.length_b   1.000
_cell.length_c   1.000
_cell.angle_alpha   90.00
_cell.angle_beta   90.00
_cell.angle_gamma   90.00
#
_symmetry.space_group_name_H-M   'P 1'
#
loop_
_entity.id
_entity.type
_entity.pdbx_description
1 polymer ?
#
loop_
_entity_poly.entity_id
_entity_poly.type
_entity_poly.pdbx_seq_one_letter_code
_entity_poly.pdbx_strand_id
1 'polypeptide(L)'
;MNNYCKHLKKRNNKPYCTFLKKEIKLSECYNCQNKIYKTKSVQSKKLAKIEKKRFSVFTTDLSRCYICKKPKNDLHEIFGGRNRQNSIKLGLVLPLCRECHHKAHFNADFSDFLHKLGQSYYEDNLGFKNDFILVFKKNYLE
;
A
#
# COMPACT_ATOMS: atom_id res chain seq x y z
N MET A 1 -6.54 9.22 15.05
CA MET A 1 -7.32 9.19 13.79
C MET A 1 -8.32 10.34 13.82
N ASN A 2 -8.22 11.27 12.86
CA ASN A 2 -9.14 12.40 12.80
C ASN A 2 -10.48 11.95 12.20
N ASN A 3 -11.39 11.47 13.04
CA ASN A 3 -12.75 11.08 12.65
C ASN A 3 -13.65 12.32 12.48
N TYR A 4 -13.37 13.12 11.46
CA TYR A 4 -14.23 14.25 11.13
C TYR A 4 -15.52 13.79 10.43
N CYS A 5 -16.61 14.47 10.77
CA CYS A 5 -17.90 14.28 10.11
C CYS A 5 -17.79 14.56 8.58
N LYS A 6 -18.49 13.76 7.74
CA LYS A 6 -18.50 13.97 6.29
C LYS A 6 -19.04 15.32 5.85
N HIS A 7 -19.91 15.92 6.68
CA HIS A 7 -20.51 17.25 6.43
C HIS A 7 -19.61 18.42 6.81
N LEU A 8 -18.48 18.16 7.52
CA LEU A 8 -17.53 19.20 7.88
C LEU A 8 -16.64 19.55 6.68
N LYS A 9 -16.69 20.78 6.24
CA LYS A 9 -15.88 21.36 5.18
C LYS A 9 -15.16 22.61 5.69
N LYS A 10 -14.20 23.12 4.95
CA LYS A 10 -13.65 24.46 5.13
C LYS A 10 -14.24 25.39 4.08
N ARG A 11 -14.72 26.54 4.50
CA ARG A 11 -15.15 27.64 3.65
C ARG A 11 -14.53 28.93 4.19
N ASN A 12 -13.77 29.66 3.37
CA ASN A 12 -13.01 30.84 3.77
C ASN A 12 -12.15 30.61 5.04
N ASN A 13 -11.44 29.48 5.07
CA ASN A 13 -10.61 29.03 6.22
C ASN A 13 -11.37 28.76 7.54
N LYS A 14 -12.70 28.80 7.55
CA LYS A 14 -13.54 28.51 8.73
C LYS A 14 -14.23 27.15 8.61
N PRO A 15 -14.49 26.46 9.73
CA PRO A 15 -15.28 25.24 9.73
C PRO A 15 -16.72 25.52 9.29
N TYR A 16 -17.23 24.80 8.32
CA TYR A 16 -18.55 24.94 7.76
C TYR A 16 -19.27 23.59 7.70
N CYS A 17 -20.49 23.53 8.21
CA CYS A 17 -21.31 22.32 8.14
C CYS A 17 -22.22 22.38 6.91
N THR A 18 -22.03 21.46 5.97
CA THR A 18 -22.86 21.39 4.74
C THR A 18 -24.29 20.91 5.02
N PHE A 19 -24.51 20.19 6.11
CA PHE A 19 -25.86 19.76 6.54
C PHE A 19 -26.65 20.91 7.14
N LEU A 20 -26.04 21.67 8.05
CA LEU A 20 -26.68 22.85 8.66
C LEU A 20 -26.59 24.11 7.81
N LYS A 21 -25.81 24.05 6.72
CA LYS A 21 -25.55 25.18 5.79
C LYS A 21 -25.04 26.45 6.50
N LYS A 22 -24.24 26.30 7.56
CA LYS A 22 -23.67 27.41 8.36
C LYS A 22 -22.25 27.16 8.82
N GLU A 23 -21.55 28.24 9.20
CA GLU A 23 -20.30 28.16 9.93
C GLU A 23 -20.56 27.60 11.34
N ILE A 24 -19.68 26.75 11.84
CA ILE A 24 -19.80 26.09 13.14
C ILE A 24 -18.46 26.08 13.88
N LYS A 25 -18.52 25.98 15.21
CA LYS A 25 -17.32 25.65 15.99
C LYS A 25 -17.04 24.14 15.91
N LEU A 26 -15.76 23.74 15.93
CA LEU A 26 -15.39 22.34 15.90
C LEU A 26 -15.98 21.54 17.07
N SER A 27 -16.11 22.18 18.24
CA SER A 27 -16.78 21.60 19.44
C SER A 27 -18.25 21.21 19.18
N GLU A 28 -18.99 22.02 18.42
CA GLU A 28 -20.38 21.73 18.02
C GLU A 28 -20.44 20.50 17.11
N CYS A 29 -19.45 20.35 16.22
CA CYS A 29 -19.37 19.19 15.34
C CYS A 29 -19.03 17.91 16.11
N TYR A 30 -18.26 17.97 17.19
CA TYR A 30 -17.93 16.81 18.01
C TYR A 30 -19.17 16.23 18.70
N ASN A 31 -20.08 17.07 19.19
CA ASN A 31 -21.28 16.68 19.93
C ASN A 31 -22.54 16.58 19.03
N CYS A 32 -22.39 16.68 17.73
CA CYS A 32 -23.51 16.67 16.81
C CYS A 32 -24.16 15.27 16.70
N GLN A 33 -25.46 15.18 16.97
CA GLN A 33 -26.25 13.93 16.85
C GLN A 33 -26.35 13.43 15.40
N ASN A 34 -26.28 14.33 14.42
CA ASN A 34 -26.31 14.01 12.98
C ASN A 34 -24.89 13.75 12.41
N LYS A 35 -23.92 13.42 13.25
CA LYS A 35 -22.55 13.18 12.83
C LYS A 35 -22.45 11.91 11.99
N ILE A 36 -22.04 12.05 10.74
CA ILE A 36 -21.75 10.93 9.86
C ILE A 36 -20.25 10.87 9.62
N TYR A 37 -19.64 9.78 10.06
CA TYR A 37 -18.21 9.56 9.81
C TYR A 37 -17.94 9.36 8.31
N LYS A 38 -16.81 9.87 7.85
CA LYS A 38 -16.35 9.55 6.49
C LYS A 38 -16.09 8.06 6.44
N THR A 39 -16.83 7.34 5.61
CA THR A 39 -16.46 5.98 5.25
C THR A 39 -15.11 6.01 4.54
N LYS A 40 -14.28 4.97 4.73
CA LYS A 40 -13.03 4.81 3.98
C LYS A 40 -13.33 5.05 2.51
N SER A 41 -12.51 5.87 1.85
CA SER A 41 -12.65 6.11 0.42
C SER A 41 -12.70 4.77 -0.31
N VAL A 42 -13.74 4.55 -1.09
CA VAL A 42 -13.79 3.40 -2.00
C VAL A 42 -12.59 3.51 -2.93
N GLN A 43 -11.76 2.48 -2.97
CA GLN A 43 -10.63 2.41 -3.90
C GLN A 43 -11.15 2.73 -5.31
N SER A 44 -10.41 3.53 -6.07
CA SER A 44 -10.80 3.82 -7.44
C SER A 44 -10.95 2.49 -8.21
N LYS A 45 -11.93 2.39 -9.11
CA LYS A 45 -12.15 1.20 -9.95
C LYS A 45 -10.87 0.75 -10.68
N LYS A 46 -9.99 1.70 -11.02
CA LYS A 46 -8.68 1.45 -11.64
C LYS A 46 -7.73 0.71 -10.68
N LEU A 47 -7.63 1.15 -9.42
CA LEU A 47 -6.80 0.48 -8.40
C LEU A 47 -7.34 -0.91 -8.08
N ALA A 48 -8.64 -1.06 -7.91
CA ALA A 48 -9.26 -2.36 -7.67
C ALA A 48 -9.00 -3.37 -8.82
N LYS A 49 -8.96 -2.89 -10.07
CA LYS A 49 -8.62 -3.71 -11.24
C LYS A 49 -7.15 -4.15 -11.24
N ILE A 50 -6.24 -3.25 -10.84
CA ILE A 50 -4.80 -3.55 -10.70
C ILE A 50 -4.59 -4.58 -9.58
N GLU A 51 -5.24 -4.40 -8.44
CA GLU A 51 -5.17 -5.32 -7.30
C GLU A 51 -5.61 -6.75 -7.67
N LYS A 52 -6.68 -6.88 -8.45
CA LYS A 52 -7.17 -8.20 -8.93
C LYS A 52 -6.22 -8.90 -9.91
N LYS A 53 -5.33 -8.17 -10.56
CA LYS A 53 -4.38 -8.70 -11.56
C LYS A 53 -2.98 -8.94 -10.99
N ARG A 54 -2.81 -8.93 -9.68
CA ARG A 54 -1.54 -9.21 -9.05
C ARG A 54 -1.08 -10.63 -9.37
N PHE A 55 0.16 -10.76 -9.77
CA PHE A 55 0.85 -12.02 -9.99
C PHE A 55 2.23 -11.97 -9.33
N SER A 56 2.89 -13.09 -9.18
CA SER A 56 4.26 -13.18 -8.70
C SER A 56 5.14 -13.85 -9.75
N VAL A 57 6.32 -13.30 -9.98
CA VAL A 57 7.34 -13.95 -10.82
C VAL A 57 8.11 -15.04 -10.07
N PHE A 58 7.98 -15.09 -8.74
CA PHE A 58 8.70 -16.03 -7.88
C PHE A 58 7.92 -17.34 -7.62
N THR A 59 6.60 -17.32 -7.78
CA THR A 59 5.76 -18.47 -7.53
C THR A 59 4.42 -18.36 -8.25
N THR A 60 3.92 -19.48 -8.71
CA THR A 60 2.55 -19.60 -9.26
C THR A 60 1.53 -19.87 -8.16
N ASP A 61 1.95 -20.46 -7.03
CA ASP A 61 1.09 -20.69 -5.88
C ASP A 61 1.01 -19.45 -4.99
N LEU A 62 -0.05 -18.69 -5.16
CA LEU A 62 -0.33 -17.51 -4.35
C LEU A 62 -1.13 -17.83 -3.08
N SER A 63 -1.40 -19.08 -2.77
CA SER A 63 -2.15 -19.49 -1.57
C SER A 63 -1.25 -19.68 -0.35
N ARG A 64 0.03 -19.94 -0.57
CA ARG A 64 1.01 -20.22 0.48
C ARG A 64 2.10 -19.16 0.55
N CYS A 65 2.60 -18.95 1.77
CA CYS A 65 3.74 -18.07 2.03
C CYS A 65 4.97 -18.55 1.25
N TYR A 66 5.59 -17.67 0.48
CA TYR A 66 6.81 -17.98 -0.28
C TYR A 66 7.96 -18.47 0.60
N ILE A 67 8.09 -17.90 1.80
CA ILE A 67 9.19 -18.17 2.74
C ILE A 67 8.98 -19.45 3.55
N CYS A 68 7.87 -19.55 4.29
CA CYS A 68 7.64 -20.63 5.27
C CYS A 68 6.55 -21.63 4.91
N LYS A 69 5.93 -21.48 3.75
CA LYS A 69 4.90 -22.37 3.20
C LYS A 69 3.59 -22.44 4.01
N LYS A 70 3.46 -21.70 5.11
CA LYS A 70 2.19 -21.52 5.83
C LYS A 70 1.14 -20.86 4.93
N PRO A 71 -0.16 -20.94 5.27
CA PRO A 71 -1.17 -20.20 4.52
C PRO A 71 -0.82 -18.72 4.40
N LYS A 72 -1.04 -18.15 3.23
CA LYS A 72 -0.77 -16.74 2.97
C LYS A 72 -1.78 -15.87 3.72
N ASN A 73 -1.33 -14.68 4.15
CA ASN A 73 -2.18 -13.61 4.66
C ASN A 73 -2.35 -12.49 3.62
N ASP A 74 -1.22 -12.01 3.07
CA ASP A 74 -1.19 -10.89 2.13
C ASP A 74 -0.26 -11.14 0.95
N LEU A 75 -0.45 -10.34 -0.10
CA LEU A 75 0.51 -10.20 -1.18
C LEU A 75 1.37 -8.96 -0.89
N HIS A 76 2.65 -9.19 -0.63
CA HIS A 76 3.64 -8.17 -0.28
C HIS A 76 4.37 -7.69 -1.53
N GLU A 77 4.32 -6.38 -1.81
CA GLU A 77 5.14 -5.77 -2.84
C GLU A 77 6.56 -5.58 -2.33
N ILE A 78 7.54 -6.21 -2.98
CA ILE A 78 8.96 -6.15 -2.57
C ILE A 78 9.43 -4.70 -2.47
N PHE A 79 9.09 -3.87 -3.46
CA PHE A 79 9.38 -2.44 -3.43
C PHE A 79 8.08 -1.67 -3.19
N GLY A 80 7.86 -1.27 -1.95
CA GLY A 80 6.64 -0.59 -1.48
C GLY A 80 6.65 0.92 -1.75
N GLY A 81 5.74 1.62 -1.08
CA GLY A 81 5.61 3.08 -1.15
C GLY A 81 5.37 3.57 -2.58
N ARG A 82 6.17 4.54 -3.03
CA ARG A 82 6.08 5.10 -4.40
C ARG A 82 6.38 4.07 -5.51
N ASN A 83 7.13 3.01 -5.19
CA ASN A 83 7.51 1.97 -6.13
C ASN A 83 6.50 0.81 -6.21
N ARG A 84 5.46 0.83 -5.37
CA ARG A 84 4.43 -0.22 -5.27
C ARG A 84 3.82 -0.59 -6.64
N GLN A 85 3.49 0.40 -7.46
CA GLN A 85 2.90 0.16 -8.78
C GLN A 85 3.86 -0.53 -9.75
N ASN A 86 5.15 -0.22 -9.66
CA ASN A 86 6.18 -0.88 -10.46
C ASN A 86 6.35 -2.34 -10.03
N SER A 87 6.38 -2.60 -8.72
CA SER A 87 6.40 -3.98 -8.18
C SER A 87 5.22 -4.80 -8.68
N ILE A 88 3.99 -4.27 -8.63
CA ILE A 88 2.79 -4.96 -9.09
C ILE A 88 2.84 -5.24 -10.61
N LYS A 89 3.25 -4.25 -11.41
CA LYS A 89 3.34 -4.41 -12.86
C LYS A 89 4.36 -5.47 -13.29
N LEU A 90 5.47 -5.54 -12.57
CA LEU A 90 6.58 -6.45 -12.88
C LEU A 90 6.45 -7.80 -12.18
N GLY A 91 5.41 -8.00 -11.36
CA GLY A 91 5.20 -9.22 -10.60
C GLY A 91 6.21 -9.41 -9.45
N LEU A 92 6.91 -8.36 -9.03
CA LEU A 92 7.82 -8.37 -7.88
C LEU A 92 7.02 -8.32 -6.58
N VAL A 93 6.20 -9.35 -6.40
CA VAL A 93 5.22 -9.51 -5.33
C VAL A 93 5.36 -10.91 -4.74
N LEU A 94 5.32 -11.03 -3.43
CA LEU A 94 5.44 -12.30 -2.72
C LEU A 94 4.19 -12.56 -1.87
N PRO A 95 3.59 -13.75 -1.95
CA PRO A 95 2.60 -14.17 -0.96
C PRO A 95 3.31 -14.44 0.38
N LEU A 96 2.90 -13.73 1.43
CA LEU A 96 3.47 -13.88 2.77
C LEU A 96 2.40 -14.19 3.81
N CYS A 97 2.72 -15.04 4.79
CA CYS A 97 1.93 -15.20 5.99
C CYS A 97 2.10 -13.97 6.89
N ARG A 98 1.27 -13.84 7.91
CA ARG A 98 1.27 -12.68 8.82
C ARG A 98 2.63 -12.44 9.48
N GLU A 99 3.29 -13.50 9.93
CA GLU A 99 4.61 -13.42 10.58
C GLU A 99 5.71 -12.94 9.62
N CYS A 100 5.79 -13.54 8.42
CA CYS A 100 6.77 -13.14 7.41
C CYS A 100 6.49 -11.74 6.86
N HIS A 101 5.21 -11.36 6.71
CA HIS A 101 4.83 -10.01 6.31
C HIS A 101 5.21 -8.96 7.37
N HIS A 102 5.02 -9.29 8.66
CA HIS A 102 5.49 -8.44 9.75
C HIS A 102 7.02 -8.29 9.73
N LYS A 103 7.78 -9.39 9.54
CA LYS A 103 9.23 -9.34 9.40
C LYS A 103 9.67 -8.47 8.22
N ALA A 104 8.98 -8.54 7.08
CA ALA A 104 9.30 -7.72 5.91
C ALA A 104 9.20 -6.20 6.19
N HIS A 105 8.39 -5.79 7.16
CA HIS A 105 8.24 -4.38 7.55
C HIS A 105 9.11 -3.95 8.72
N PHE A 106 9.44 -4.84 9.65
CA PHE A 106 10.04 -4.47 10.93
C PHE A 106 11.41 -5.12 11.20
N ASN A 107 11.88 -6.02 10.35
CA ASN A 107 13.21 -6.59 10.43
C ASN A 107 14.03 -6.11 9.22
N ALA A 108 15.09 -5.33 9.48
CA ALA A 108 15.91 -4.71 8.45
C ALA A 108 16.61 -5.75 7.56
N ASP A 109 17.20 -6.80 8.16
CA ASP A 109 17.94 -7.82 7.41
C ASP A 109 17.01 -8.62 6.49
N PHE A 110 15.81 -8.93 6.98
CA PHE A 110 14.81 -9.63 6.19
C PHE A 110 14.26 -8.77 5.05
N SER A 111 14.02 -7.49 5.31
CA SER A 111 13.63 -6.52 4.29
C SER A 111 14.71 -6.37 3.21
N ASP A 112 15.97 -6.26 3.63
CA ASP A 112 17.13 -6.16 2.72
C ASP A 112 17.25 -7.43 1.86
N PHE A 113 17.12 -8.61 2.46
CA PHE A 113 17.08 -9.88 1.73
C PHE A 113 15.99 -9.88 0.64
N LEU A 114 14.77 -9.43 0.93
CA LEU A 114 13.70 -9.37 -0.05
C LEU A 114 14.00 -8.36 -1.18
N HIS A 115 14.56 -7.20 -0.84
CA HIS A 115 14.96 -6.22 -1.85
C HIS A 115 16.06 -6.75 -2.78
N LYS A 116 17.08 -7.43 -2.23
CA LYS A 116 18.14 -8.07 -3.01
C LYS A 116 17.58 -9.15 -3.93
N LEU A 117 16.69 -9.99 -3.41
CA LEU A 117 15.98 -11.01 -4.20
C LEU A 117 15.23 -10.38 -5.38
N GLY A 118 14.51 -9.29 -5.14
CA GLY A 118 13.75 -8.58 -6.17
C GLY A 118 14.62 -7.94 -7.23
N GLN A 119 15.73 -7.31 -6.85
CA GLN A 119 16.68 -6.71 -7.78
C GLN A 119 17.42 -7.77 -8.60
N SER A 120 17.92 -8.83 -7.96
CA SER A 120 18.59 -9.91 -8.66
C SER A 120 17.69 -10.53 -9.72
N TYR A 121 16.45 -10.85 -9.38
CA TYR A 121 15.50 -11.33 -10.37
C TYR A 121 15.29 -10.35 -11.54
N TYR A 122 15.20 -9.06 -11.26
CA TYR A 122 15.03 -8.05 -12.28
C TYR A 122 16.23 -8.02 -13.25
N GLU A 123 17.46 -8.02 -12.71
CA GLU A 123 18.69 -7.99 -13.52
C GLU A 123 18.88 -9.27 -14.33
N ASP A 124 18.45 -10.41 -13.81
CA ASP A 124 18.57 -11.69 -14.52
C ASP A 124 17.51 -11.90 -15.63
N ASN A 125 16.32 -11.26 -15.51
CA ASN A 125 15.17 -11.64 -16.36
C ASN A 125 14.47 -10.47 -17.05
N LEU A 126 14.57 -9.24 -16.55
CA LEU A 126 13.72 -8.13 -17.00
C LEU A 126 14.50 -6.95 -17.61
N GLY A 127 15.75 -6.73 -17.22
CA GLY A 127 16.56 -5.62 -17.69
C GLY A 127 17.90 -5.52 -17.00
N PHE A 128 18.64 -4.46 -17.24
CA PHE A 128 19.95 -4.25 -16.66
C PHE A 128 19.88 -3.49 -15.33
N LYS A 129 20.98 -3.50 -14.56
CA LYS A 129 21.14 -2.75 -13.31
C LYS A 129 20.74 -1.27 -13.44
N ASN A 130 21.17 -0.61 -14.54
CA ASN A 130 20.83 0.80 -14.74
C ASN A 130 19.33 1.02 -14.95
N ASP A 131 18.64 0.11 -15.64
CA ASP A 131 17.18 0.17 -15.83
C ASP A 131 16.45 -0.03 -14.50
N PHE A 132 16.93 -0.96 -13.67
CA PHE A 132 16.41 -1.13 -12.33
C PHE A 132 16.53 0.15 -11.49
N ILE A 133 17.71 0.78 -11.49
CA ILE A 133 17.95 2.04 -10.77
C ILE A 133 17.09 3.17 -11.32
N LEU A 134 16.86 3.24 -12.62
CA LEU A 134 15.96 4.23 -13.22
C LEU A 134 14.51 4.05 -12.73
N VAL A 135 14.03 2.81 -12.60
CA VAL A 135 12.65 2.48 -12.17
C VAL A 135 12.48 2.63 -10.67
N PHE A 136 13.39 2.07 -9.87
CA PHE A 136 13.23 1.95 -8.41
C PHE A 136 14.00 3.00 -7.61
N LYS A 137 14.89 3.78 -8.26
CA LYS A 137 15.66 4.89 -7.68
C LYS A 137 16.62 4.50 -6.56
N LYS A 138 17.00 3.23 -6.47
CA LYS A 138 17.93 2.72 -5.46
C LYS A 138 18.58 1.44 -5.96
N ASN A 139 19.84 1.20 -5.54
CA ASN A 139 20.53 -0.07 -5.69
C ASN A 139 20.54 -0.79 -4.33
N TYR A 140 20.24 -2.08 -4.32
CA TYR A 140 20.15 -2.94 -3.12
C TYR A 140 21.20 -4.05 -3.12
N LEU A 141 21.94 -4.25 -4.24
CA LEU A 141 22.96 -5.30 -4.35
C LEU A 141 24.37 -4.82 -3.98
N GLU A 142 24.53 -3.54 -3.68
CA GLU A 142 25.81 -2.95 -3.22
C GLU A 142 25.70 -2.41 -1.81
#